data_5144539fca203dd8eb08b7774d897ca0
#
_entry.id   5144539fca203dd8eb08b7774d897ca0
#
_cell.length_a   1.000
_cell.length_b   1.000
_cell.length_c   1.000
_cell.angle_alpha   90.00
_cell.angle_beta   90.00
_cell.angle_gamma   90.00
#
_symmetry.space_group_name_H-M   'P 1'
#
loop_
_entity.id
_entity.type
_entity.pdbx_description
1 polymer ?
#
loop_
_entity_poly.entity_id
_entity_poly.type
_entity_poly.pdbx_seq_one_letter_code
_entity_poly.pdbx_strand_id
1 'polypeptide(L)'
;PNEGVAMAALLRAALCAAGVALSLYSLHVKHEAERSPSYRAACDLAPSVSCTRVFSSRWGRGLGLVEPVLGKESALNVPNGAFGVIFYLLQGLLGTSGSRVASVTLLGTSVASAVASLWLGAVLLFGLRDLCVLCLSSYGLNLALLGLNVRRWQRHRTDRKPP
;
A
#
# COMPACT_ATOMS: atom_id res chain seq x y z
N PRO A 1 -21.24 12.89 17.21
CA PRO A 1 -21.12 11.62 16.47
C PRO A 1 -20.83 11.84 14.98
N ASN A 2 -21.46 12.84 14.33
CA ASN A 2 -21.25 13.13 12.92
C ASN A 2 -19.88 13.74 12.64
N GLU A 3 -19.32 14.50 13.57
CA GLU A 3 -18.00 15.11 13.42
C GLU A 3 -16.88 14.05 13.36
N GLY A 4 -16.98 13.02 14.21
CA GLY A 4 -16.01 11.93 14.20
C GLY A 4 -16.05 11.14 12.89
N VAL A 5 -17.25 10.90 12.34
CA VAL A 5 -17.42 10.22 11.05
C VAL A 5 -16.86 11.07 9.90
N ALA A 6 -17.16 12.38 9.89
CA ALA A 6 -16.65 13.29 8.88
C ALA A 6 -15.13 13.40 8.93
N MET A 7 -14.55 13.48 10.13
CA MET A 7 -13.10 13.53 10.31
C MET A 7 -12.43 12.23 9.81
N ALA A 8 -13.02 11.07 10.12
CA ALA A 8 -12.51 9.80 9.64
C ALA A 8 -12.57 9.69 8.12
N ALA A 9 -13.64 10.17 7.50
CA ALA A 9 -13.79 10.19 6.03
C ALA A 9 -12.74 11.10 5.38
N LEU A 10 -12.52 12.27 5.95
CA LEU A 10 -11.51 13.22 5.47
C LEU A 10 -10.10 12.62 5.61
N LEU A 11 -9.80 12.02 6.76
CA LEU A 11 -8.51 11.37 7.00
C LEU A 11 -8.28 10.23 6.02
N ARG A 12 -9.30 9.38 5.78
CA ARG A 12 -9.20 8.29 4.80
C ARG A 12 -8.91 8.84 3.40
N ALA A 13 -9.61 9.89 2.98
CA ALA A 13 -9.38 10.52 1.68
C ALA A 13 -7.96 11.06 1.55
N ALA A 14 -7.44 11.71 2.60
CA ALA A 14 -6.08 12.24 2.61
C ALA A 14 -5.04 11.10 2.55
N LEU A 15 -5.23 10.03 3.32
CA LEU A 15 -4.33 8.88 3.31
C LEU A 15 -4.33 8.19 1.94
N CYS A 16 -5.49 8.04 1.33
CA CYS A 16 -5.62 7.43 0.00
C CYS A 16 -4.95 8.29 -1.08
N ALA A 17 -5.14 9.60 -1.03
CA ALA A 17 -4.49 10.53 -1.96
C ALA A 17 -2.96 10.45 -1.83
N ALA A 18 -2.46 10.46 -0.61
CA ALA A 18 -1.02 10.31 -0.35
C ALA A 18 -0.52 8.96 -0.86
N GLY A 19 -1.28 7.89 -0.63
CA GLY A 19 -0.93 6.55 -1.09
C GLY A 19 -0.86 6.44 -2.60
N VAL A 20 -1.84 7.03 -3.31
CA VAL A 20 -1.82 7.07 -4.78
C VAL A 20 -0.59 7.84 -5.28
N ALA A 21 -0.29 8.99 -4.68
CA ALA A 21 0.88 9.79 -5.06
C ALA A 21 2.18 9.02 -4.86
N LEU A 22 2.34 8.36 -3.71
CA LEU A 22 3.53 7.53 -3.44
C LEU A 22 3.63 6.37 -4.42
N SER A 23 2.52 5.73 -4.73
CA SER A 23 2.48 4.60 -5.66
C SER A 23 2.83 5.02 -7.09
N LEU A 24 2.31 6.15 -7.55
CA LEU A 24 2.63 6.70 -8.87
C LEU A 24 4.11 7.09 -8.95
N TYR A 25 4.65 7.69 -7.90
CA TYR A 25 6.08 8.03 -7.85
C TYR A 25 6.94 6.76 -7.89
N SER A 26 6.54 5.70 -7.16
CA SER A 26 7.28 4.44 -7.19
C SER A 26 7.28 3.80 -8.59
N LEU A 27 6.18 3.89 -9.32
CA LEU A 27 6.11 3.43 -10.72
C LEU A 27 7.03 4.25 -11.61
N HIS A 28 7.07 5.57 -11.40
CA HIS A 28 7.98 6.45 -12.12
C HIS A 28 9.45 6.09 -11.87
N VAL A 29 9.83 5.89 -10.61
CA VAL A 29 11.20 5.50 -10.24
C VAL A 29 11.58 4.19 -10.91
N LYS A 30 10.69 3.19 -10.86
CA LYS A 30 10.95 1.88 -11.47
C LYS A 30 11.13 2.01 -12.99
N HIS A 31 10.26 2.75 -13.64
CA HIS A 31 10.31 2.96 -15.09
C HIS A 31 11.61 3.65 -15.51
N GLU A 32 11.99 4.73 -14.81
CA GLU A 32 13.21 5.46 -15.11
C GLU A 32 14.46 4.63 -14.82
N ALA A 33 14.45 3.83 -13.76
CA ALA A 33 15.55 2.95 -13.42
C ALA A 33 15.76 1.86 -14.49
N GLU A 34 14.69 1.39 -15.12
CA GLU A 34 14.76 0.42 -16.21
C GLU A 34 15.30 1.06 -17.50
N ARG A 35 15.03 2.35 -17.71
CA ARG A 35 15.47 3.08 -18.91
C ARG A 35 16.90 3.59 -18.82
N SER A 36 17.37 3.92 -17.63
CA SER A 36 18.68 4.53 -17.41
C SER A 36 19.38 3.92 -16.22
N PRO A 37 20.52 3.21 -16.40
CA PRO A 37 21.27 2.64 -15.28
C PRO A 37 21.85 3.69 -14.33
N SER A 38 21.99 4.94 -14.77
CA SER A 38 22.53 6.04 -13.95
C SER A 38 21.45 6.82 -13.21
N TYR A 39 20.18 6.45 -13.37
CA TYR A 39 19.08 7.16 -12.71
C TYR A 39 19.15 7.03 -11.19
N ARG A 40 18.91 8.14 -10.51
CA ARG A 40 18.80 8.19 -9.05
C ARG A 40 17.50 8.87 -8.66
N ALA A 41 16.73 8.22 -7.80
CA ALA A 41 15.49 8.78 -7.27
C ALA A 41 15.78 9.84 -6.22
N ALA A 42 14.81 10.74 -6.00
CA ALA A 42 14.90 11.75 -4.93
C ALA A 42 15.03 11.12 -3.54
N CYS A 43 14.54 9.88 -3.37
CA CYS A 43 14.63 9.14 -2.10
C CYS A 43 15.87 8.25 -1.97
N ASP A 44 16.82 8.34 -2.90
CA ASP A 44 18.13 7.70 -2.78
C ASP A 44 19.03 8.59 -1.92
N LEU A 45 18.89 8.46 -0.59
CA LEU A 45 19.51 9.39 0.37
C LEU A 45 20.90 8.94 0.85
N ALA A 46 21.17 7.64 0.83
CA ALA A 46 22.42 7.07 1.34
C ALA A 46 22.67 5.72 0.66
N PRO A 47 23.89 5.13 0.78
CA PRO A 47 24.18 3.82 0.18
C PRO A 47 23.25 2.71 0.62
N SER A 48 22.71 2.78 1.86
CA SER A 48 21.78 1.79 2.41
C SER A 48 20.32 2.26 2.38
N VAL A 49 20.05 3.46 1.83
CA VAL A 49 18.70 4.04 1.71
C VAL A 49 18.48 4.42 0.25
N SER A 50 17.92 3.49 -0.51
CA SER A 50 17.75 3.66 -1.97
C SER A 50 16.44 3.06 -2.44
N CYS A 51 15.54 3.90 -2.95
CA CYS A 51 14.32 3.47 -3.61
C CYS A 51 14.63 2.77 -4.94
N THR A 52 15.61 3.29 -5.67
CA THR A 52 15.98 2.75 -6.98
C THR A 52 16.38 1.29 -6.90
N ARG A 53 17.24 0.93 -5.94
CA ARG A 53 17.68 -0.46 -5.76
C ARG A 53 16.56 -1.38 -5.35
N VAL A 54 15.70 -0.92 -4.43
CA VAL A 54 14.56 -1.72 -3.95
C VAL A 54 13.57 -1.99 -5.08
N PHE A 55 13.21 -0.97 -5.85
CA PHE A 55 12.24 -1.12 -6.94
C PHE A 55 12.81 -1.88 -8.14
N SER A 56 14.12 -1.87 -8.32
CA SER A 56 14.80 -2.62 -9.39
C SER A 56 15.03 -4.08 -9.03
N SER A 57 14.86 -4.48 -7.77
CA SER A 57 15.00 -5.86 -7.32
C SER A 57 13.81 -6.70 -7.78
N ARG A 58 13.97 -8.02 -7.73
CA ARG A 58 12.88 -8.96 -8.05
C ARG A 58 11.67 -8.78 -7.12
N TRP A 59 11.90 -8.26 -5.91
CA TRP A 59 10.86 -8.02 -4.90
C TRP A 59 10.00 -6.80 -5.20
N GLY A 60 10.44 -5.95 -6.12
CA GLY A 60 9.69 -4.78 -6.58
C GLY A 60 8.55 -5.11 -7.53
N ARG A 61 8.36 -6.38 -7.89
CA ARG A 61 7.37 -6.83 -8.85
C ARG A 61 6.64 -8.07 -8.32
N GLY A 62 5.30 -8.01 -8.33
CA GLY A 62 4.47 -9.14 -7.88
C GLY A 62 4.75 -9.54 -6.43
N LEU A 63 5.19 -8.61 -5.58
CA LEU A 63 5.59 -8.84 -4.18
C LEU A 63 6.75 -9.83 -4.05
N GLY A 64 7.42 -10.14 -5.16
CA GLY A 64 8.46 -11.17 -5.20
C GLY A 64 7.94 -12.60 -5.16
N LEU A 65 6.62 -12.78 -5.17
CA LEU A 65 5.95 -14.08 -5.04
C LEU A 65 5.35 -14.59 -6.35
N VAL A 66 4.95 -13.68 -7.25
CA VAL A 66 4.27 -14.05 -8.48
C VAL A 66 5.23 -14.79 -9.43
N GLU A 67 6.44 -14.30 -9.61
CA GLU A 67 7.41 -14.90 -10.51
C GLU A 67 7.72 -16.37 -10.18
N PRO A 68 8.07 -16.74 -8.91
CA PRO A 68 8.36 -18.15 -8.61
C PRO A 68 7.13 -19.07 -8.63
N VAL A 69 5.92 -18.54 -8.45
CA VAL A 69 4.70 -19.35 -8.38
C VAL A 69 3.98 -19.39 -9.72
N LEU A 70 3.79 -18.25 -10.38
CA LEU A 70 2.99 -18.14 -11.61
C LEU A 70 3.83 -17.83 -12.85
N GLY A 71 5.14 -17.58 -12.69
CA GLY A 71 6.04 -17.26 -13.79
C GLY A 71 6.18 -15.77 -14.05
N LYS A 72 7.30 -15.40 -14.67
CA LYS A 72 7.65 -14.02 -14.97
C LYS A 72 6.67 -13.34 -15.95
N GLU A 73 6.06 -14.14 -16.82
CA GLU A 73 5.13 -13.66 -17.85
C GLU A 73 3.69 -13.52 -17.36
N SER A 74 3.42 -13.82 -16.07
CA SER A 74 2.07 -13.73 -15.50
C SER A 74 1.57 -12.28 -15.55
N ALA A 75 0.27 -12.11 -15.82
CA ALA A 75 -0.40 -10.81 -15.79
C ALA A 75 -0.38 -10.18 -14.38
N LEU A 76 -0.20 -10.99 -13.33
CA LEU A 76 -0.11 -10.52 -11.95
C LEU A 76 1.31 -10.07 -11.57
N ASN A 77 2.31 -10.35 -12.41
CA ASN A 77 3.69 -9.96 -12.15
C ASN A 77 3.94 -8.51 -12.60
N VAL A 78 3.25 -7.58 -11.92
CA VAL A 78 3.33 -6.13 -12.19
C VAL A 78 4.11 -5.45 -11.07
N PRO A 79 4.65 -4.23 -11.31
CA PRO A 79 5.33 -3.48 -10.26
C PRO A 79 4.44 -3.32 -9.02
N ASN A 80 5.04 -3.38 -7.83
CA ASN A 80 4.29 -3.28 -6.57
C ASN A 80 3.51 -1.97 -6.47
N GLY A 81 4.01 -0.88 -7.08
CA GLY A 81 3.30 0.39 -7.15
C GLY A 81 1.94 0.29 -7.85
N ALA A 82 1.78 -0.60 -8.84
CA ALA A 82 0.51 -0.81 -9.50
C ALA A 82 -0.54 -1.39 -8.53
N PHE A 83 -0.15 -2.35 -7.70
CA PHE A 83 -1.03 -2.85 -6.63
C PHE A 83 -1.40 -1.73 -5.66
N GLY A 84 -0.45 -0.85 -5.34
CA GLY A 84 -0.68 0.30 -4.47
C GLY A 84 -1.73 1.24 -5.04
N VAL A 85 -1.62 1.61 -6.31
CA VAL A 85 -2.60 2.49 -6.97
C VAL A 85 -4.00 1.90 -6.87
N ILE A 86 -4.15 0.62 -7.24
CA ILE A 86 -5.44 -0.08 -7.19
C ILE A 86 -5.97 -0.12 -5.76
N PHE A 87 -5.13 -0.47 -4.80
CA PHE A 87 -5.52 -0.55 -3.39
C PHE A 87 -6.02 0.78 -2.84
N TYR A 88 -5.26 1.87 -3.06
CA TYR A 88 -5.62 3.18 -2.51
C TYR A 88 -6.88 3.75 -3.19
N LEU A 89 -7.04 3.54 -4.50
CA LEU A 89 -8.26 3.94 -5.20
C LEU A 89 -9.47 3.16 -4.67
N LEU A 90 -9.31 1.85 -4.47
CA LEU A 90 -10.37 1.00 -3.91
C LEU A 90 -10.77 1.46 -2.51
N GLN A 91 -9.77 1.73 -1.65
CA GLN A 91 -10.00 2.22 -0.29
C GLN A 91 -10.76 3.55 -0.30
N GLY A 92 -10.35 4.47 -1.18
CA GLY A 92 -11.00 5.78 -1.30
C GLY A 92 -12.44 5.67 -1.79
N LEU A 93 -12.68 4.88 -2.83
CA LEU A 93 -14.00 4.70 -3.41
C LEU A 93 -14.97 3.97 -2.46
N LEU A 94 -14.53 2.85 -1.88
CA LEU A 94 -15.37 2.10 -0.94
C LEU A 94 -15.61 2.87 0.35
N GLY A 95 -14.68 3.76 0.72
CA GLY A 95 -14.83 4.61 1.90
C GLY A 95 -16.00 5.58 1.80
N THR A 96 -16.47 5.89 0.59
CA THR A 96 -17.64 6.78 0.37
C THR A 96 -18.96 6.04 0.57
N SER A 97 -18.94 4.71 0.54
CA SER A 97 -20.13 3.89 0.72
C SER A 97 -20.33 3.55 2.21
N GLY A 98 -21.57 3.65 2.70
CA GLY A 98 -21.92 3.27 4.06
C GLY A 98 -22.34 1.81 4.20
N SER A 99 -22.27 1.01 3.14
CA SER A 99 -22.77 -0.37 3.16
C SER A 99 -21.86 -1.29 3.99
N ARG A 100 -22.44 -2.40 4.46
CA ARG A 100 -21.70 -3.43 5.18
C ARG A 100 -20.70 -4.15 4.28
N VAL A 101 -21.08 -4.41 3.03
CA VAL A 101 -20.21 -5.05 2.04
C VAL A 101 -18.94 -4.21 1.84
N ALA A 102 -19.09 -2.87 1.71
CA ALA A 102 -17.96 -1.96 1.61
C ALA A 102 -17.07 -2.06 2.86
N SER A 103 -17.66 -2.10 4.07
CA SER A 103 -16.89 -2.21 5.32
C SER A 103 -16.10 -3.52 5.40
N VAL A 104 -16.69 -4.64 5.01
CA VAL A 104 -16.02 -5.94 4.99
C VAL A 104 -14.89 -5.95 3.97
N THR A 105 -15.13 -5.41 2.77
CA THR A 105 -14.11 -5.34 1.71
C THR A 105 -12.96 -4.43 2.11
N LEU A 106 -13.26 -3.26 2.70
CA LEU A 106 -12.23 -2.36 3.21
C LEU A 106 -11.36 -3.04 4.25
N LEU A 107 -11.99 -3.71 5.22
CA LEU A 107 -11.26 -4.41 6.28
C LEU A 107 -10.42 -5.56 5.72
N GLY A 108 -11.00 -6.40 4.87
CA GLY A 108 -10.31 -7.53 4.26
C GLY A 108 -9.09 -7.12 3.44
N THR A 109 -9.25 -6.11 2.57
CA THR A 109 -8.16 -5.60 1.75
C THR A 109 -7.09 -4.91 2.59
N SER A 110 -7.48 -4.23 3.69
CA SER A 110 -6.52 -3.61 4.62
C SER A 110 -5.69 -4.65 5.35
N VAL A 111 -6.32 -5.75 5.78
CA VAL A 111 -5.59 -6.86 6.42
C VAL A 111 -4.60 -7.46 5.44
N ALA A 112 -5.03 -7.70 4.19
CA ALA A 112 -4.15 -8.21 3.14
C ALA A 112 -2.97 -7.27 2.90
N SER A 113 -3.22 -5.96 2.85
CA SER A 113 -2.15 -4.97 2.65
C SER A 113 -1.19 -4.92 3.84
N ALA A 114 -1.69 -5.07 5.07
CA ALA A 114 -0.85 -5.12 6.25
C ALA A 114 0.07 -6.34 6.24
N VAL A 115 -0.47 -7.50 5.88
CA VAL A 115 0.32 -8.74 5.73
C VAL A 115 1.40 -8.56 4.64
N ALA A 116 1.02 -8.01 3.48
CA ALA A 116 1.96 -7.72 2.40
C ALA A 116 3.04 -6.73 2.85
N SER A 117 2.67 -5.70 3.62
CA SER A 117 3.62 -4.72 4.15
C SER A 117 4.62 -5.36 5.11
N LEU A 118 4.15 -6.25 5.98
CA LEU A 118 5.03 -6.99 6.89
C LEU A 118 5.98 -7.90 6.12
N TRP A 119 5.49 -8.58 5.08
CA TRP A 119 6.30 -9.43 4.21
C TRP A 119 7.40 -8.63 3.52
N LEU A 120 7.01 -7.54 2.84
CA LEU A 120 7.96 -6.69 2.12
C LEU A 120 8.91 -5.97 3.08
N GLY A 121 8.43 -5.56 4.25
CA GLY A 121 9.27 -4.97 5.29
C GLY A 121 10.34 -5.95 5.78
N ALA A 122 9.98 -7.21 5.97
CA ALA A 122 10.92 -8.25 6.34
C ALA A 122 11.95 -8.48 5.22
N VAL A 123 11.51 -8.45 3.96
CA VAL A 123 12.42 -8.55 2.80
C VAL A 123 13.42 -7.40 2.77
N LEU A 124 12.97 -6.17 3.06
CA LEU A 124 13.85 -5.00 3.12
C LEU A 124 14.91 -5.14 4.20
N LEU A 125 14.50 -5.57 5.40
CA LEU A 125 15.40 -5.62 6.56
C LEU A 125 16.35 -6.81 6.51
N PHE A 126 15.87 -7.98 6.09
CA PHE A 126 16.62 -9.22 6.19
C PHE A 126 17.13 -9.74 4.85
N GLY A 127 16.45 -9.45 3.76
CA GLY A 127 16.83 -9.89 2.42
C GLY A 127 17.72 -8.89 1.69
N LEU A 128 17.18 -7.71 1.42
CA LEU A 128 17.88 -6.67 0.66
C LEU A 128 18.82 -5.84 1.51
N ARG A 129 18.53 -5.70 2.81
CA ARG A 129 19.27 -4.84 3.76
C ARG A 129 19.36 -3.40 3.29
N ASP A 130 18.40 -2.96 2.49
CA ASP A 130 18.24 -1.58 2.03
C ASP A 130 16.93 -1.00 2.58
N LEU A 131 16.96 0.27 2.94
CA LEU A 131 15.76 0.99 3.36
C LEU A 131 15.17 1.74 2.16
N CYS A 132 13.85 1.76 2.09
CA CYS A 132 13.12 2.50 1.07
C CYS A 132 12.12 3.42 1.78
N VAL A 133 12.35 4.74 1.70
CA VAL A 133 11.50 5.73 2.36
C VAL A 133 10.07 5.65 1.84
N LEU A 134 9.89 5.48 0.53
CA LEU A 134 8.56 5.34 -0.08
C LEU A 134 7.84 4.08 0.43
N CYS A 135 8.57 2.97 0.52
CA CYS A 135 8.01 1.71 1.02
C CYS A 135 7.58 1.82 2.48
N LEU A 136 8.44 2.39 3.34
CA LEU A 136 8.14 2.57 4.75
C LEU A 136 6.95 3.52 4.95
N SER A 137 6.88 4.60 4.15
CA SER A 137 5.75 5.52 4.18
C SER A 137 4.45 4.82 3.79
N SER A 138 4.48 3.99 2.74
CA SER A 138 3.32 3.21 2.31
C SER A 138 2.87 2.22 3.39
N TYR A 139 3.82 1.57 4.07
CA TYR A 139 3.49 0.64 5.16
C TYR A 139 2.79 1.37 6.31
N GLY A 140 3.25 2.57 6.65
CA GLY A 140 2.59 3.42 7.65
C GLY A 140 1.17 3.79 7.22
N LEU A 141 0.96 4.18 5.96
CA LEU A 141 -0.36 4.48 5.41
C LEU A 141 -1.28 3.25 5.47
N ASN A 142 -0.75 2.08 5.12
CA ASN A 142 -1.51 0.84 5.13
C ASN A 142 -1.99 0.49 6.54
N LEU A 143 -1.12 0.67 7.55
CA LEU A 143 -1.49 0.44 8.95
C LEU A 143 -2.53 1.45 9.44
N ALA A 144 -2.40 2.72 9.04
CA ALA A 144 -3.36 3.77 9.39
C ALA A 144 -4.74 3.46 8.79
N LEU A 145 -4.79 3.03 7.54
CA LEU A 145 -6.04 2.62 6.88
C LEU A 145 -6.65 1.41 7.56
N LEU A 146 -5.84 0.44 7.96
CA LEU A 146 -6.31 -0.73 8.72
C LEU A 146 -6.97 -0.28 10.02
N GLY A 147 -6.34 0.64 10.75
CA GLY A 147 -6.91 1.19 11.99
C GLY A 147 -8.27 1.85 11.76
N LEU A 148 -8.40 2.66 10.71
CA LEU A 148 -9.67 3.29 10.35
C LEU A 148 -10.74 2.27 9.98
N ASN A 149 -10.37 1.22 9.26
CA ASN A 149 -11.31 0.20 8.81
C ASN A 149 -11.76 -0.71 9.96
N VAL A 150 -10.87 -0.99 10.92
CA VAL A 150 -11.21 -1.71 12.16
C VAL A 150 -12.22 -0.90 12.97
N ARG A 151 -11.98 0.41 13.13
CA ARG A 151 -12.91 1.30 13.84
C ARG A 151 -14.27 1.34 13.17
N ARG A 152 -14.30 1.44 11.83
CA ARG A 152 -15.54 1.42 11.07
C ARG A 152 -16.29 0.12 11.28
N TRP A 153 -15.62 -1.03 11.24
CA TRP A 153 -16.21 -2.34 11.48
C TRP A 153 -16.80 -2.45 12.89
N GLN A 154 -16.05 -2.00 13.90
CA GLN A 154 -16.52 -2.00 15.29
C GLN A 154 -17.79 -1.16 15.46
N ARG A 155 -17.84 -0.01 14.80
CA ARG A 155 -19.00 0.88 14.83
C ARG A 155 -20.23 0.18 14.24
N HIS A 156 -20.10 -0.47 13.09
CA HIS A 156 -21.18 -1.24 12.48
C HIS A 156 -21.67 -2.37 13.38
N ARG A 157 -20.78 -3.02 14.10
CA ARG A 157 -21.15 -4.09 15.05
C ARG A 157 -21.94 -3.54 16.25
N THR A 158 -21.55 -2.39 16.76
CA THR A 158 -22.20 -1.74 17.89
C THR A 158 -23.62 -1.31 17.53
N ASP A 159 -23.80 -0.75 16.35
CA ASP A 159 -25.11 -0.28 15.87
C ASP A 159 -26.12 -1.42 15.66
N ARG A 160 -25.64 -2.65 15.58
CA ARG A 160 -26.48 -3.85 15.38
C ARG A 160 -26.89 -4.56 16.66
N LYS A 161 -26.32 -4.21 17.79
CA LYS A 161 -26.73 -4.82 19.05
C LYS A 161 -28.12 -4.31 19.40
N PRO A 162 -29.09 -5.22 19.73
CA PRO A 162 -30.40 -4.79 20.18
C PRO A 162 -30.27 -4.01 21.47
N PRO A 163 -31.20 -3.07 21.74
CA PRO A 163 -31.19 -2.28 22.97
C PRO A 163 -31.39 -3.13 24.22
#